data_1a5e26bbe128d31999ba1c2819b39bd9
#
_entry.id   1a5e26bbe128d31999ba1c2819b39bd9
#
_cell.length_a   1.000
_cell.length_b   1.000
_cell.length_c   1.000
_cell.angle_alpha   90.00
_cell.angle_beta   90.00
_cell.angle_gamma   90.00
#
_symmetry.space_group_name_H-M   'P 1'
#
loop_
_entity.id
_entity.type
_entity.pdbx_description
1 polymer ?
#
loop_
_entity_poly.entity_id
_entity_poly.type
_entity_poly.pdbx_seq_one_letter_code
_entity_poly.pdbx_strand_id
1 'polypeptide(L)'
;MADPIVTAGFDRTRFDLDAYLTRVGYSGSPTPTLDTLAAIHLLHAQAIPFENLNPFLRWPVRLDPESLQQKLVREGRGGYCFEQNLLFGHALRELGFRVTWLAARVVWSAPADSIPPRSHMLLLVDLAGRAYVADVGFGGLTLTAPLRLETEIEQATPHESFRLMGLPGGFLLQARVNGAWEALYRFDLQEQFLPDYEVSSWYLSNHPASRFVTGLMAARPAVDRRYALRNADLAVHHLNGQTDRRTIRSVPEMRSVLEDVFRLTLPVGSELDAGLERVVTQPVTA
;
A
#
# COMPACT_ATOMS: atom_id res chain seq x y z
N MET A 1 -5.60 -7.99 -42.93
CA MET A 1 -4.29 -7.52 -42.48
C MET A 1 -4.57 -6.56 -41.34
N ALA A 2 -4.36 -6.97 -40.11
CA ALA A 2 -4.52 -6.13 -38.92
C ALA A 2 -3.17 -5.50 -38.60
N ASP A 3 -3.13 -4.18 -38.51
CA ASP A 3 -1.94 -3.43 -38.13
C ASP A 3 -1.47 -3.82 -36.73
N PRO A 4 -0.17 -4.01 -36.50
CA PRO A 4 0.34 -4.24 -35.18
C PRO A 4 0.26 -2.92 -34.39
N ILE A 5 -0.53 -2.90 -33.32
CA ILE A 5 -0.52 -1.84 -32.32
C ILE A 5 0.91 -1.71 -31.82
N VAL A 6 1.49 -0.53 -32.05
CA VAL A 6 2.81 -0.13 -31.57
C VAL A 6 2.80 -0.23 -30.05
N THR A 7 3.36 -1.28 -29.49
CA THR A 7 3.74 -1.35 -28.09
C THR A 7 4.86 -0.32 -27.90
N ALA A 8 4.49 0.88 -27.40
CA ALA A 8 5.45 1.88 -26.99
C ALA A 8 6.44 1.24 -26.02
N GLY A 9 7.72 1.31 -26.37
CA GLY A 9 8.82 0.67 -25.67
C GLY A 9 8.85 1.09 -24.21
N PHE A 10 8.49 0.20 -23.33
CA PHE A 10 8.91 0.27 -21.94
C PHE A 10 10.42 0.03 -21.95
N ASP A 11 11.15 1.03 -21.48
CA ASP A 11 12.59 0.90 -21.22
C ASP A 11 12.76 -0.29 -20.26
N ARG A 12 13.41 -1.36 -20.76
CA ARG A 12 13.68 -2.58 -19.99
C ARG A 12 14.93 -2.34 -19.11
N THR A 13 14.84 -1.43 -18.18
CA THR A 13 15.65 -1.55 -16.97
C THR A 13 15.09 -2.80 -16.25
N ARG A 14 15.87 -3.86 -16.30
CA ARG A 14 15.46 -5.20 -15.85
C ARG A 14 15.10 -5.10 -14.36
N PHE A 15 13.84 -5.35 -14.00
CA PHE A 15 13.42 -5.45 -12.61
C PHE A 15 14.24 -6.55 -11.92
N ASP A 16 14.88 -6.21 -10.82
CA ASP A 16 15.70 -7.13 -10.03
C ASP A 16 14.80 -7.94 -9.08
N LEU A 17 14.26 -9.04 -9.61
CA LEU A 17 13.36 -9.92 -8.87
C LEU A 17 14.06 -10.56 -7.67
N ASP A 18 15.33 -10.94 -7.78
CA ASP A 18 16.07 -11.61 -6.71
C ASP A 18 16.27 -10.67 -5.53
N ALA A 19 16.63 -9.40 -5.78
CA ALA A 19 16.72 -8.39 -4.73
C ALA A 19 15.35 -8.14 -4.07
N TYR A 20 14.26 -8.09 -4.85
CA TYR A 20 12.91 -7.96 -4.31
C TYR A 20 12.52 -9.15 -3.42
N LEU A 21 12.71 -10.40 -3.88
CA LEU A 21 12.40 -11.60 -3.11
C LEU A 21 13.22 -11.67 -1.82
N THR A 22 14.50 -11.29 -1.87
CA THR A 22 15.35 -11.15 -0.70
C THR A 22 14.80 -10.11 0.27
N ARG A 23 14.41 -8.93 -0.22
CA ARG A 23 13.85 -7.84 0.59
C ARG A 23 12.58 -8.23 1.34
N VAL A 24 11.70 -8.99 0.70
CA VAL A 24 10.46 -9.46 1.33
C VAL A 24 10.66 -10.76 2.13
N GLY A 25 11.81 -11.44 1.99
CA GLY A 25 12.12 -12.68 2.71
C GLY A 25 11.42 -13.92 2.13
N TYR A 26 11.14 -13.94 0.83
CA TYR A 26 10.55 -15.08 0.17
C TYR A 26 11.63 -16.05 -0.31
N SER A 27 11.56 -17.30 0.15
CA SER A 27 12.49 -18.38 -0.20
C SER A 27 11.84 -19.59 -0.89
N GLY A 28 10.54 -19.46 -1.26
CA GLY A 28 9.81 -20.51 -1.97
C GLY A 28 10.14 -20.56 -3.46
N SER A 29 9.50 -21.50 -4.18
CA SER A 29 9.62 -21.58 -5.64
C SER A 29 8.99 -20.34 -6.31
N PRO A 30 9.71 -19.65 -7.22
CA PRO A 30 9.22 -18.45 -7.88
C PRO A 30 8.30 -18.79 -9.07
N THR A 31 7.25 -19.61 -8.84
CA THR A 31 6.28 -20.03 -9.85
C THR A 31 4.94 -19.33 -9.65
N PRO A 32 4.17 -19.00 -10.72
CA PRO A 32 2.90 -18.27 -10.61
C PRO A 32 1.78 -19.20 -10.11
N THR A 33 1.76 -19.48 -8.82
CA THR A 33 0.72 -20.24 -8.13
C THR A 33 -0.02 -19.38 -7.11
N LEU A 34 -1.20 -19.82 -6.65
CA LEU A 34 -1.94 -19.10 -5.60
C LEU A 34 -1.14 -19.03 -4.28
N ASP A 35 -0.45 -20.11 -3.94
CA ASP A 35 0.38 -20.15 -2.73
C ASP A 35 1.54 -19.14 -2.80
N THR A 36 2.18 -19.02 -3.97
CA THR A 36 3.21 -18.00 -4.20
C THR A 36 2.64 -16.60 -4.10
N LEU A 37 1.49 -16.34 -4.74
CA LEU A 37 0.82 -15.05 -4.69
C LEU A 37 0.47 -14.67 -3.23
N ALA A 38 -0.13 -15.59 -2.48
CA ALA A 38 -0.51 -15.38 -1.08
C ALA A 38 0.70 -15.14 -0.18
N ALA A 39 1.76 -15.94 -0.35
CA ALA A 39 2.98 -15.81 0.45
C ALA A 39 3.70 -14.47 0.19
N ILE A 40 3.92 -14.10 -1.07
CA ILE A 40 4.60 -12.85 -1.42
C ILE A 40 3.75 -11.64 -1.03
N HIS A 41 2.42 -11.71 -1.17
CA HIS A 41 1.50 -10.66 -0.76
C HIS A 41 1.64 -10.33 0.74
N LEU A 42 1.60 -11.36 1.59
CA LEU A 42 1.76 -11.21 3.03
C LEU A 42 3.16 -10.69 3.39
N LEU A 43 4.20 -11.30 2.84
CA LEU A 43 5.59 -10.94 3.11
C LEU A 43 5.91 -9.52 2.66
N HIS A 44 5.39 -9.08 1.49
CA HIS A 44 5.55 -7.71 1.03
C HIS A 44 4.96 -6.72 2.05
N ALA A 45 3.69 -6.89 2.44
CA ALA A 45 3.03 -6.01 3.38
C ALA A 45 3.75 -5.95 4.75
N GLN A 46 4.36 -7.05 5.18
CA GLN A 46 5.12 -7.12 6.44
C GLN A 46 6.53 -6.53 6.37
N ALA A 47 7.20 -6.67 5.22
CA ALA A 47 8.59 -6.25 5.04
C ALA A 47 8.74 -4.81 4.55
N ILE A 48 7.82 -4.34 3.68
CA ILE A 48 7.86 -3.01 3.08
C ILE A 48 6.67 -2.20 3.64
N PRO A 49 6.87 -1.38 4.67
CA PRO A 49 5.79 -0.68 5.33
C PRO A 49 5.19 0.42 4.44
N PHE A 50 3.90 0.70 4.64
CA PHE A 50 3.31 1.92 4.13
C PHE A 50 3.91 3.12 4.85
N GLU A 51 4.36 4.14 4.10
CA GLU A 51 4.82 5.42 4.64
C GLU A 51 4.67 6.55 3.63
N ASN A 52 4.64 7.79 4.12
CA ASN A 52 4.54 8.97 3.28
C ASN A 52 5.63 10.01 3.55
N LEU A 53 6.82 9.61 3.95
CA LEU A 53 7.91 10.55 4.27
C LEU A 53 8.24 11.48 3.10
N ASN A 54 8.24 10.95 1.85
CA ASN A 54 8.53 11.80 0.69
C ASN A 54 7.51 12.95 0.54
N PRO A 55 6.19 12.71 0.43
CA PRO A 55 5.21 13.81 0.40
C PRO A 55 5.27 14.73 1.63
N PHE A 56 5.42 14.15 2.82
CA PHE A 56 5.46 14.89 4.08
C PHE A 56 6.65 15.85 4.17
N LEU A 57 7.82 15.44 3.64
CA LEU A 57 9.03 16.25 3.57
C LEU A 57 9.14 17.08 2.27
N ARG A 58 8.12 17.03 1.41
CA ARG A 58 8.12 17.68 0.10
C ARG A 58 9.21 17.15 -0.84
N TRP A 59 9.64 15.92 -0.63
CA TRP A 59 10.53 15.23 -1.55
C TRP A 59 9.76 14.62 -2.71
N PRO A 60 10.37 14.49 -3.89
CA PRO A 60 9.70 13.92 -5.04
C PRO A 60 9.32 12.45 -4.83
N VAL A 61 8.14 12.08 -5.32
CA VAL A 61 7.72 10.69 -5.47
C VAL A 61 7.90 10.29 -6.92
N ARG A 62 8.67 9.24 -7.15
CA ARG A 62 8.93 8.69 -8.47
C ARG A 62 8.30 7.31 -8.58
N LEU A 63 7.63 7.03 -9.71
CA LEU A 63 6.88 5.80 -9.94
C LEU A 63 7.52 4.88 -10.98
N ASP A 64 8.65 5.26 -11.54
CA ASP A 64 9.41 4.41 -12.46
C ASP A 64 10.02 3.19 -11.72
N PRO A 65 10.16 2.03 -12.39
CA PRO A 65 10.58 0.79 -11.75
C PRO A 65 11.95 0.88 -11.07
N GLU A 66 12.89 1.63 -11.63
CA GLU A 66 14.24 1.79 -11.05
C GLU A 66 14.19 2.56 -9.74
N SER A 67 13.47 3.70 -9.71
CA SER A 67 13.30 4.52 -8.51
C SER A 67 12.55 3.76 -7.41
N LEU A 68 11.53 2.97 -7.77
CA LEU A 68 10.81 2.12 -6.83
C LEU A 68 11.71 1.05 -6.21
N GLN A 69 12.50 0.35 -7.01
CA GLN A 69 13.46 -0.64 -6.50
C GLN A 69 14.55 0.00 -5.65
N GLN A 70 15.07 1.14 -6.08
CA GLN A 70 16.07 1.86 -5.30
C GLN A 70 15.53 2.20 -3.91
N LYS A 71 14.37 2.85 -3.83
CA LYS A 71 13.79 3.31 -2.57
C LYS A 71 13.30 2.17 -1.69
N LEU A 72 12.44 1.28 -2.22
CA LEU A 72 11.70 0.29 -1.39
C LEU A 72 12.52 -0.99 -1.13
N VAL A 73 13.42 -1.35 -2.06
CA VAL A 73 14.20 -2.59 -1.96
C VAL A 73 15.59 -2.31 -1.43
N ARG A 74 16.39 -1.48 -2.11
CA ARG A 74 17.82 -1.29 -1.78
C ARG A 74 18.03 -0.38 -0.57
N GLU A 75 17.26 0.70 -0.46
CA GLU A 75 17.37 1.65 0.65
C GLU A 75 16.58 1.23 1.90
N GLY A 76 15.77 0.18 1.84
CA GLY A 76 15.01 -0.29 2.99
C GLY A 76 13.90 0.67 3.44
N ARG A 77 13.46 1.57 2.54
CA ARG A 77 12.33 2.48 2.74
C ARG A 77 11.00 1.76 2.54
N GLY A 78 9.92 2.47 2.81
CA GLY A 78 8.58 2.13 2.40
C GLY A 78 8.05 3.10 1.33
N GLY A 79 6.74 3.09 1.15
CA GLY A 79 6.06 4.00 0.23
C GLY A 79 4.55 3.96 0.42
N TYR A 80 3.82 4.79 -0.30
CA TYR A 80 2.36 4.80 -0.26
C TYR A 80 1.76 3.94 -1.40
N CYS A 81 0.43 3.94 -1.56
CA CYS A 81 -0.29 2.96 -2.38
C CYS A 81 0.26 2.77 -3.80
N PHE A 82 0.61 3.85 -4.51
CA PHE A 82 1.14 3.76 -5.88
C PHE A 82 2.52 3.09 -5.90
N GLU A 83 3.42 3.50 -5.03
CA GLU A 83 4.77 2.92 -4.95
C GLU A 83 4.72 1.43 -4.58
N GLN A 84 3.92 1.08 -3.58
CA GLN A 84 3.75 -0.29 -3.10
C GLN A 84 3.17 -1.22 -4.19
N ASN A 85 2.01 -0.85 -4.75
CA ASN A 85 1.33 -1.71 -5.71
C ASN A 85 2.01 -1.75 -7.08
N LEU A 86 2.70 -0.68 -7.51
CA LEU A 86 3.54 -0.72 -8.71
C LEU A 86 4.72 -1.68 -8.53
N LEU A 87 5.48 -1.56 -7.43
CA LEU A 87 6.60 -2.47 -7.14
C LEU A 87 6.11 -3.93 -7.10
N PHE A 88 5.01 -4.18 -6.37
CA PHE A 88 4.42 -5.52 -6.26
C PHE A 88 3.95 -6.05 -7.62
N GLY A 89 3.27 -5.22 -8.41
CA GLY A 89 2.80 -5.60 -9.75
C GLY A 89 3.94 -5.93 -10.71
N HIS A 90 5.06 -5.20 -10.66
CA HIS A 90 6.27 -5.53 -11.43
C HIS A 90 6.85 -6.87 -10.98
N ALA A 91 6.99 -7.12 -9.68
CA ALA A 91 7.47 -8.40 -9.16
C ALA A 91 6.58 -9.58 -9.60
N LEU A 92 5.25 -9.41 -9.53
CA LEU A 92 4.32 -10.45 -9.99
C LEU A 92 4.43 -10.71 -11.50
N ARG A 93 4.62 -9.69 -12.32
CA ARG A 93 4.82 -9.86 -13.77
C ARG A 93 6.12 -10.61 -14.08
N GLU A 94 7.22 -10.31 -13.38
CA GLU A 94 8.48 -11.05 -13.51
C GLU A 94 8.34 -12.52 -13.08
N LEU A 95 7.48 -12.81 -12.11
CA LEU A 95 7.13 -14.17 -11.69
C LEU A 95 6.19 -14.90 -12.68
N GLY A 96 5.74 -14.23 -13.75
CA GLY A 96 4.88 -14.79 -14.77
C GLY A 96 3.37 -14.69 -14.50
N PHE A 97 2.93 -13.92 -13.49
CA PHE A 97 1.51 -13.63 -13.30
C PHE A 97 0.99 -12.62 -14.34
N ARG A 98 -0.28 -12.80 -14.75
CA ARG A 98 -1.00 -11.79 -15.53
C ARG A 98 -1.62 -10.77 -14.57
N VAL A 99 -1.15 -9.54 -14.64
CA VAL A 99 -1.55 -8.46 -13.73
C VAL A 99 -2.14 -7.30 -14.52
N THR A 100 -3.35 -6.89 -14.14
CA THR A 100 -4.02 -5.66 -14.58
C THR A 100 -4.00 -4.63 -13.45
N TRP A 101 -3.63 -3.42 -13.76
CA TRP A 101 -3.57 -2.31 -12.80
C TRP A 101 -4.91 -1.60 -12.74
N LEU A 102 -5.45 -1.40 -11.54
CA LEU A 102 -6.76 -0.80 -11.29
C LEU A 102 -6.64 0.41 -10.37
N ALA A 103 -7.67 1.28 -10.43
CA ALA A 103 -7.78 2.43 -9.54
C ALA A 103 -9.06 2.37 -8.69
N ALA A 104 -8.95 2.89 -7.47
CA ALA A 104 -10.03 2.91 -6.51
C ALA A 104 -10.29 4.29 -5.90
N ARG A 105 -11.52 4.49 -5.42
CA ARG A 105 -11.97 5.63 -4.62
C ARG A 105 -12.02 5.21 -3.16
N VAL A 106 -11.16 5.77 -2.32
CA VAL A 106 -11.14 5.50 -0.89
C VAL A 106 -12.38 6.11 -0.25
N VAL A 107 -13.23 5.27 0.34
CA VAL A 107 -14.44 5.68 1.07
C VAL A 107 -14.30 5.51 2.58
N TRP A 108 -13.18 4.96 3.05
CA TRP A 108 -12.87 4.86 4.47
C TRP A 108 -12.88 6.23 5.14
N SER A 109 -13.75 6.40 6.13
CA SER A 109 -13.96 7.67 6.84
C SER A 109 -14.36 8.85 5.94
N ALA A 110 -14.84 8.59 4.72
CA ALA A 110 -15.38 9.63 3.85
C ALA A 110 -16.86 9.91 4.20
N PRO A 111 -17.35 11.14 4.03
CA PRO A 111 -18.78 11.43 4.15
C PRO A 111 -19.62 10.54 3.22
N ALA A 112 -20.79 10.07 3.68
CA ALA A 112 -21.62 9.10 2.96
C ALA A 112 -21.97 9.53 1.52
N ASP A 113 -22.24 10.83 1.32
CA ASP A 113 -22.65 11.40 0.04
C ASP A 113 -21.50 11.94 -0.81
N SER A 114 -20.24 11.73 -0.38
CA SER A 114 -19.08 12.22 -1.12
C SER A 114 -18.67 11.26 -2.24
N ILE A 115 -18.12 11.84 -3.32
CA ILE A 115 -17.48 11.09 -4.40
C ILE A 115 -15.97 11.37 -4.32
N PRO A 116 -15.18 10.56 -3.59
CA PRO A 116 -13.75 10.76 -3.52
C PRO A 116 -13.06 10.56 -4.88
N PRO A 117 -11.89 11.17 -5.12
CA PRO A 117 -11.13 10.93 -6.35
C PRO A 117 -10.63 9.46 -6.41
N ARG A 118 -10.23 9.01 -7.60
CA ARG A 118 -9.50 7.75 -7.77
C ARG A 118 -8.05 7.94 -7.27
N SER A 119 -7.87 7.83 -5.97
CA SER A 119 -6.61 8.16 -5.26
C SER A 119 -5.90 6.93 -4.70
N HIS A 120 -6.35 5.74 -5.06
CA HIS A 120 -5.76 4.49 -4.61
C HIS A 120 -5.56 3.54 -5.78
N MET A 121 -4.50 2.73 -5.71
CA MET A 121 -4.15 1.71 -6.69
C MET A 121 -4.30 0.33 -6.07
N LEU A 122 -4.80 -0.62 -6.85
CA LEU A 122 -4.84 -2.04 -6.53
C LEU A 122 -4.56 -2.86 -7.78
N LEU A 123 -4.41 -4.16 -7.63
CA LEU A 123 -4.09 -5.09 -8.72
C LEU A 123 -5.20 -6.12 -8.90
N LEU A 124 -5.49 -6.46 -10.14
CA LEU A 124 -6.21 -7.66 -10.52
C LEU A 124 -5.21 -8.69 -11.06
N VAL A 125 -5.18 -9.87 -10.47
CA VAL A 125 -4.29 -10.96 -10.87
C VAL A 125 -5.12 -12.08 -11.46
N ASP A 126 -4.89 -12.43 -12.73
CA ASP A 126 -5.49 -13.62 -13.34
C ASP A 126 -4.57 -14.81 -13.11
N LEU A 127 -5.12 -15.86 -12.53
CA LEU A 127 -4.44 -17.13 -12.31
C LEU A 127 -5.31 -18.28 -12.81
N ALA A 128 -4.92 -18.85 -13.94
CA ALA A 128 -5.63 -19.97 -14.58
C ALA A 128 -7.14 -19.69 -14.82
N GLY A 129 -7.46 -18.47 -15.25
CA GLY A 129 -8.85 -18.04 -15.53
C GLY A 129 -9.66 -17.65 -14.29
N ARG A 130 -9.03 -17.58 -13.12
CA ARG A 130 -9.63 -17.05 -11.89
C ARG A 130 -9.00 -15.71 -11.56
N ALA A 131 -9.85 -14.71 -11.27
CA ALA A 131 -9.42 -13.38 -10.94
C ALA A 131 -9.29 -13.18 -9.42
N TYR A 132 -8.21 -12.54 -9.01
CA TYR A 132 -7.91 -12.19 -7.62
C TYR A 132 -7.61 -10.70 -7.49
N VAL A 133 -8.15 -10.08 -6.46
CA VAL A 133 -7.78 -8.73 -6.03
C VAL A 133 -6.56 -8.83 -5.11
N ALA A 134 -5.51 -8.07 -5.41
CA ALA A 134 -4.32 -7.96 -4.59
C ALA A 134 -4.01 -6.48 -4.32
N ASP A 135 -3.71 -6.14 -3.06
CA ASP A 135 -3.44 -4.78 -2.63
C ASP A 135 -2.54 -4.79 -1.39
N VAL A 136 -1.30 -4.38 -1.57
CA VAL A 136 -0.31 -4.28 -0.50
C VAL A 136 -0.10 -2.84 0.00
N GLY A 137 -0.90 -1.88 -0.52
CA GLY A 137 -0.66 -0.45 -0.38
C GLY A 137 -1.77 0.36 0.30
N PHE A 138 -2.81 -0.26 0.89
CA PHE A 138 -3.90 0.50 1.52
C PHE A 138 -3.51 1.14 2.87
N GLY A 139 -2.39 0.76 3.44
CA GLY A 139 -1.93 1.25 4.74
C GLY A 139 -2.47 0.44 5.91
N GLY A 140 -3.17 1.06 6.87
CA GLY A 140 -3.57 0.42 8.13
C GLY A 140 -4.39 -0.87 7.97
N LEU A 141 -5.25 -0.94 6.98
CA LEU A 141 -6.09 -2.11 6.66
C LEU A 141 -5.74 -2.72 5.31
N THR A 142 -4.46 -2.68 4.91
CA THR A 142 -4.02 -3.34 3.68
C THR A 142 -4.33 -4.84 3.72
N LEU A 143 -4.67 -5.42 2.58
CA LEU A 143 -4.87 -6.86 2.47
C LEU A 143 -3.60 -7.62 2.88
N THR A 144 -3.76 -8.75 3.53
CA THR A 144 -2.65 -9.65 3.89
C THR A 144 -2.75 -11.00 3.19
N ALA A 145 -3.71 -11.11 2.27
CA ALA A 145 -3.82 -12.19 1.28
C ALA A 145 -4.58 -11.67 0.06
N PRO A 146 -4.39 -12.26 -1.13
CA PRO A 146 -5.23 -11.96 -2.27
C PRO A 146 -6.67 -12.44 -2.03
N LEU A 147 -7.65 -11.69 -2.52
CA LEU A 147 -9.06 -12.08 -2.45
C LEU A 147 -9.55 -12.55 -3.82
N ARG A 148 -10.34 -13.62 -3.85
CA ARG A 148 -11.05 -13.99 -5.07
C ARG A 148 -12.01 -12.87 -5.48
N LEU A 149 -12.09 -12.55 -6.76
CA LEU A 149 -13.05 -11.57 -7.29
C LEU A 149 -14.47 -12.19 -7.30
N GLU A 150 -14.97 -12.51 -6.13
CA GLU A 150 -16.30 -13.07 -5.88
C GLU A 150 -17.01 -12.21 -4.85
N THR A 151 -18.26 -11.83 -5.16
CA THR A 151 -19.04 -10.92 -4.31
C THR A 151 -19.78 -11.67 -3.21
N GLU A 152 -20.10 -10.94 -2.12
CA GLU A 152 -20.99 -11.36 -1.02
C GLU A 152 -20.49 -12.55 -0.20
N ILE A 153 -19.23 -12.95 -0.37
CA ILE A 153 -18.58 -13.98 0.45
C ILE A 153 -17.54 -13.38 1.37
N GLU A 154 -17.53 -13.82 2.62
CA GLU A 154 -16.47 -13.52 3.57
C GLU A 154 -15.23 -14.33 3.23
N GLN A 155 -14.09 -13.66 3.10
CA GLN A 155 -12.81 -14.26 2.79
C GLN A 155 -11.84 -13.96 3.92
N ALA A 156 -11.40 -15.00 4.61
CA ALA A 156 -10.43 -14.89 5.69
C ALA A 156 -9.04 -14.56 5.13
N THR A 157 -8.33 -13.69 5.82
CA THR A 157 -6.90 -13.44 5.61
C THR A 157 -6.14 -13.73 6.92
N PRO A 158 -4.80 -13.69 6.94
CA PRO A 158 -4.04 -13.81 8.19
C PRO A 158 -4.41 -12.79 9.29
N HIS A 159 -5.08 -11.71 8.93
CA HIS A 159 -5.54 -10.67 9.87
C HIS A 159 -7.07 -10.60 9.91
N GLU A 160 -7.67 -9.59 9.31
CA GLU A 160 -9.11 -9.46 9.25
C GLU A 160 -9.72 -10.29 8.12
N SER A 161 -11.01 -10.62 8.25
CA SER A 161 -11.79 -11.05 7.09
C SER A 161 -12.18 -9.87 6.23
N PHE A 162 -12.22 -10.09 4.92
CA PHE A 162 -12.67 -9.11 3.94
C PHE A 162 -13.79 -9.69 3.07
N ARG A 163 -14.53 -8.82 2.40
CA ARG A 163 -15.47 -9.20 1.36
C ARG A 163 -15.59 -8.14 0.28
N LEU A 164 -16.00 -8.58 -0.91
CA LEU A 164 -16.39 -7.71 -2.00
C LEU A 164 -17.91 -7.66 -2.09
N MET A 165 -18.46 -6.46 -2.18
CA MET A 165 -19.89 -6.25 -2.47
C MET A 165 -20.02 -5.79 -3.91
N GLY A 166 -20.97 -6.36 -4.65
CA GLY A 166 -21.29 -5.89 -6.00
C GLY A 166 -21.96 -4.53 -5.97
N LEU A 167 -21.53 -3.63 -6.85
CA LEU A 167 -22.15 -2.32 -7.08
C LEU A 167 -22.49 -2.17 -8.56
N PRO A 168 -23.44 -1.31 -8.95
CA PRO A 168 -23.61 -0.92 -10.35
C PRO A 168 -22.29 -0.38 -10.91
N GLY A 169 -21.69 -1.12 -11.87
CA GLY A 169 -20.44 -0.77 -12.53
C GLY A 169 -19.16 -1.03 -11.73
N GLY A 170 -19.18 -1.83 -10.64
CA GLY A 170 -17.96 -2.14 -9.91
C GLY A 170 -18.17 -2.89 -8.61
N PHE A 171 -17.24 -2.67 -7.68
CA PHE A 171 -17.12 -3.40 -6.42
C PHE A 171 -16.85 -2.45 -5.27
N LEU A 172 -17.28 -2.85 -4.06
CA LEU A 172 -16.89 -2.24 -2.78
C LEU A 172 -16.12 -3.27 -1.96
N LEU A 173 -14.88 -2.96 -1.62
CA LEU A 173 -14.14 -3.74 -0.63
C LEU A 173 -14.54 -3.31 0.79
N GLN A 174 -14.81 -4.30 1.62
CA GLN A 174 -15.07 -4.12 3.05
C GLN A 174 -14.15 -5.01 3.88
N ALA A 175 -13.71 -4.49 5.04
CA ALA A 175 -13.01 -5.25 6.08
C ALA A 175 -13.92 -5.47 7.28
N ARG A 176 -13.75 -6.58 7.99
CA ARG A 176 -14.46 -6.86 9.23
C ARG A 176 -13.64 -6.34 10.41
N VAL A 177 -13.99 -5.17 10.92
CA VAL A 177 -13.28 -4.50 12.02
C VAL A 177 -14.18 -4.52 13.27
N ASN A 178 -13.69 -5.06 14.39
CA ASN A 178 -14.46 -5.17 15.63
C ASN A 178 -15.86 -5.79 15.46
N GLY A 179 -15.97 -6.78 14.55
CA GLY A 179 -17.23 -7.47 14.26
C GLY A 179 -18.14 -6.77 13.25
N ALA A 180 -17.88 -5.53 12.87
CA ALA A 180 -18.65 -4.76 11.88
C ALA A 180 -17.96 -4.74 10.52
N TRP A 181 -18.76 -4.66 9.45
CA TRP A 181 -18.23 -4.48 8.08
C TRP A 181 -18.03 -3.01 7.79
N GLU A 182 -16.78 -2.62 7.55
CA GLU A 182 -16.36 -1.27 7.26
C GLU A 182 -15.96 -1.12 5.79
N ALA A 183 -16.50 -0.10 5.13
CA ALA A 183 -16.22 0.19 3.72
C ALA A 183 -14.83 0.82 3.59
N LEU A 184 -13.98 0.27 2.71
CA LEU A 184 -12.62 0.75 2.49
C LEU A 184 -12.51 1.56 1.19
N TYR A 185 -12.81 0.94 0.05
CA TYR A 185 -12.76 1.62 -1.24
C TYR A 185 -13.67 0.97 -2.28
N ARG A 186 -14.06 1.78 -3.28
CA ARG A 186 -14.81 1.35 -4.46
C ARG A 186 -13.89 1.32 -5.66
N PHE A 187 -14.00 0.30 -6.50
CA PHE A 187 -13.24 0.16 -7.73
C PHE A 187 -14.07 -0.49 -8.83
N ASP A 188 -13.62 -0.35 -10.07
CA ASP A 188 -14.09 -1.09 -11.24
C ASP A 188 -12.94 -1.85 -11.89
N LEU A 189 -13.21 -2.57 -12.97
CA LEU A 189 -12.20 -3.37 -13.68
C LEU A 189 -11.57 -2.64 -14.87
N GLN A 190 -11.74 -1.32 -14.96
CA GLN A 190 -11.08 -0.53 -15.98
C GLN A 190 -9.58 -0.48 -15.73
N GLU A 191 -8.83 -1.01 -16.69
CA GLU A 191 -7.36 -0.95 -16.64
C GLU A 191 -6.89 0.50 -16.61
N GLN A 192 -5.86 0.74 -15.79
CA GLN A 192 -5.16 2.01 -15.69
C GLN A 192 -3.71 1.85 -16.14
N PHE A 193 -3.10 2.96 -16.53
CA PHE A 193 -1.74 3.02 -17.01
C PHE A 193 -0.89 3.94 -16.15
N LEU A 194 0.44 3.85 -16.27
CA LEU A 194 1.36 4.64 -15.46
C LEU A 194 1.05 6.16 -15.49
N PRO A 195 0.74 6.80 -16.64
CA PRO A 195 0.38 8.21 -16.66
C PRO A 195 -0.85 8.59 -15.80
N ASP A 196 -1.84 7.68 -15.65
CA ASP A 196 -3.01 7.91 -14.81
C ASP A 196 -2.61 7.99 -13.33
N TYR A 197 -1.68 7.11 -12.93
CA TYR A 197 -1.13 7.12 -11.57
C TYR A 197 -0.20 8.29 -11.31
N GLU A 198 0.59 8.72 -12.28
CA GLU A 198 1.45 9.91 -12.15
C GLU A 198 0.66 11.15 -11.82
N VAL A 199 -0.48 11.38 -12.51
CA VAL A 199 -1.39 12.50 -12.22
C VAL A 199 -1.97 12.41 -10.82
N SER A 200 -2.48 11.24 -10.43
CA SER A 200 -3.07 11.02 -9.10
C SER A 200 -2.01 11.12 -7.99
N SER A 201 -0.85 10.53 -8.22
CA SER A 201 0.31 10.57 -7.31
C SER A 201 0.81 12.00 -7.12
N TRP A 202 0.92 12.77 -8.22
CA TRP A 202 1.34 14.17 -8.14
C TRP A 202 0.37 14.99 -7.27
N TYR A 203 -0.93 14.82 -7.44
CA TYR A 203 -1.91 15.49 -6.59
C TYR A 203 -1.73 15.12 -5.11
N LEU A 204 -1.64 13.84 -4.79
CA LEU A 204 -1.51 13.38 -3.41
C LEU A 204 -0.19 13.80 -2.76
N SER A 205 0.89 13.86 -3.51
CA SER A 205 2.22 14.19 -2.99
C SER A 205 2.54 15.69 -2.97
N ASN A 206 1.77 16.52 -3.68
CA ASN A 206 2.08 17.96 -3.84
C ASN A 206 0.97 18.90 -3.40
N HIS A 207 -0.32 18.49 -3.50
CA HIS A 207 -1.41 19.41 -3.18
C HIS A 207 -1.39 19.79 -1.70
N PRO A 208 -1.43 21.11 -1.36
CA PRO A 208 -1.24 21.59 0.02
C PRO A 208 -2.28 21.06 1.02
N ALA A 209 -3.50 20.73 0.56
CA ALA A 209 -4.52 20.11 1.40
C ALA A 209 -4.46 18.56 1.44
N SER A 210 -3.49 17.94 0.76
CA SER A 210 -3.33 16.49 0.82
C SER A 210 -2.89 16.04 2.22
N ARG A 211 -3.59 15.03 2.77
CA ARG A 211 -3.23 14.43 4.05
C ARG A 211 -1.81 13.85 4.06
N PHE A 212 -1.31 13.44 2.89
CA PHE A 212 0.05 12.91 2.75
C PHE A 212 1.12 13.99 2.81
N VAL A 213 0.74 15.23 2.55
CA VAL A 213 1.61 16.41 2.61
C VAL A 213 1.53 17.08 3.98
N THR A 214 0.35 17.06 4.61
CA THR A 214 0.10 17.80 5.86
C THR A 214 0.34 16.98 7.11
N GLY A 215 0.43 15.64 7.01
CA GLY A 215 0.62 14.76 8.16
C GLY A 215 1.53 13.58 7.86
N LEU A 216 2.17 13.06 8.90
CA LEU A 216 2.99 11.86 8.86
C LEU A 216 2.10 10.62 9.06
N MET A 217 2.28 9.62 8.21
CA MET A 217 1.61 8.33 8.32
C MET A 217 2.58 7.19 8.08
N ALA A 218 2.46 6.14 8.90
CA ALA A 218 3.08 4.85 8.63
C ALA A 218 2.14 3.72 9.06
N ALA A 219 2.19 2.60 8.37
CA ALA A 219 1.41 1.42 8.72
C ALA A 219 2.14 0.14 8.32
N ARG A 220 2.03 -0.90 9.14
CA ARG A 220 2.62 -2.21 8.87
C ARG A 220 1.86 -3.31 9.59
N PRO A 221 1.41 -4.37 8.90
CA PRO A 221 0.96 -5.60 9.56
C PRO A 221 2.19 -6.37 10.08
N ALA A 222 2.10 -6.87 11.30
CA ALA A 222 3.01 -7.87 11.87
C ALA A 222 2.30 -9.22 11.93
N VAL A 223 2.88 -10.23 12.54
CA VAL A 223 2.28 -11.58 12.55
C VAL A 223 0.92 -11.62 13.26
N ASP A 224 0.77 -10.90 14.36
CA ASP A 224 -0.37 -10.96 15.29
C ASP A 224 -1.05 -9.60 15.55
N ARG A 225 -0.65 -8.57 14.82
CA ARG A 225 -1.13 -7.20 15.04
C ARG A 225 -0.89 -6.31 13.84
N ARG A 226 -1.48 -5.12 13.87
CA ARG A 226 -1.18 -4.04 12.95
C ARG A 226 -0.66 -2.82 13.70
N TYR A 227 0.37 -2.21 13.15
CA TYR A 227 0.88 -0.92 13.61
C TYR A 227 0.35 0.18 12.71
N ALA A 228 -0.13 1.26 13.30
CA ALA A 228 -0.56 2.46 12.59
C ALA A 228 -0.04 3.69 13.30
N LEU A 229 0.61 4.58 12.57
CA LEU A 229 1.07 5.88 13.02
C LEU A 229 0.34 6.97 12.24
N ARG A 230 -0.20 7.92 12.96
CA ARG A 230 -0.73 9.16 12.38
C ARG A 230 -0.21 10.36 13.19
N ASN A 231 0.66 11.14 12.56
CA ASN A 231 1.42 12.18 13.25
C ASN A 231 2.15 11.59 14.46
N ALA A 232 1.88 12.10 15.68
CA ALA A 232 2.49 11.59 16.91
C ALA A 232 1.73 10.41 17.54
N ASP A 233 0.58 10.00 17.00
CA ASP A 233 -0.26 8.96 17.61
C ASP A 233 0.06 7.59 17.02
N LEU A 234 0.62 6.72 17.84
CA LEU A 234 0.87 5.32 17.54
C LEU A 234 -0.26 4.46 18.10
N ALA A 235 -0.88 3.65 17.21
CA ALA A 235 -1.84 2.63 17.57
C ALA A 235 -1.29 1.23 17.25
N VAL A 236 -1.53 0.28 18.14
CA VAL A 236 -1.25 -1.15 17.96
C VAL A 236 -2.57 -1.89 18.04
N HIS A 237 -3.04 -2.39 16.91
CA HIS A 237 -4.29 -3.15 16.82
C HIS A 237 -3.97 -4.64 16.86
N HIS A 238 -4.35 -5.31 17.92
CA HIS A 238 -4.17 -6.75 18.12
C HIS A 238 -5.29 -7.54 17.44
N LEU A 239 -5.00 -8.75 16.96
CA LEU A 239 -6.01 -9.61 16.31
C LEU A 239 -7.14 -10.04 17.23
N ASN A 240 -6.95 -9.94 18.55
CA ASN A 240 -8.00 -10.19 19.55
C ASN A 240 -8.98 -9.02 19.71
N GLY A 241 -8.84 -7.94 18.93
CA GLY A 241 -9.67 -6.73 18.98
C GLY A 241 -9.20 -5.64 19.95
N GLN A 242 -8.18 -5.92 20.78
CA GLN A 242 -7.60 -4.91 21.66
C GLN A 242 -6.79 -3.89 20.84
N THR A 243 -6.83 -2.63 21.26
CA THR A 243 -6.01 -1.56 20.67
C THR A 243 -5.29 -0.79 21.76
N ASP A 244 -3.97 -0.80 21.70
CA ASP A 244 -3.11 0.04 22.53
C ASP A 244 -2.80 1.33 21.78
N ARG A 245 -2.81 2.46 22.50
CA ARG A 245 -2.50 3.78 21.93
C ARG A 245 -1.50 4.51 22.79
N ARG A 246 -0.54 5.20 22.15
CA ARG A 246 0.34 6.15 22.83
C ARG A 246 0.71 7.30 21.90
N THR A 247 0.97 8.46 22.51
CA THR A 247 1.45 9.65 21.81
C THR A 247 2.96 9.74 21.96
N ILE A 248 3.67 9.89 20.85
CA ILE A 248 5.12 10.07 20.77
C ILE A 248 5.43 11.54 21.08
N ARG A 249 6.43 11.81 21.91
CA ARG A 249 6.68 13.14 22.47
C ARG A 249 8.04 13.73 22.12
N SER A 250 8.87 13.01 21.37
CA SER A 250 10.20 13.50 20.98
C SER A 250 10.65 12.94 19.64
N VAL A 251 11.55 13.66 18.96
CA VAL A 251 12.15 13.23 17.68
C VAL A 251 12.93 11.91 17.85
N PRO A 252 13.77 11.72 18.88
CA PRO A 252 14.45 10.44 19.07
C PRO A 252 13.48 9.27 19.24
N GLU A 253 12.40 9.43 19.98
CA GLU A 253 11.36 8.40 20.12
C GLU A 253 10.66 8.12 18.79
N MET A 254 10.34 9.16 17.99
CA MET A 254 9.74 9.01 16.68
C MET A 254 10.65 8.25 15.72
N ARG A 255 11.95 8.53 15.71
CA ARG A 255 12.93 7.78 14.93
C ARG A 255 12.96 6.32 15.33
N SER A 256 13.07 6.02 16.62
CA SER A 256 13.04 4.63 17.12
C SER A 256 11.75 3.90 16.70
N VAL A 257 10.58 4.58 16.77
CA VAL A 257 9.32 3.99 16.32
C VAL A 257 9.34 3.70 14.80
N LEU A 258 9.82 4.63 13.99
CA LEU A 258 9.89 4.43 12.53
C LEU A 258 10.89 3.31 12.16
N GLU A 259 12.02 3.22 12.85
CA GLU A 259 13.05 2.22 12.61
C GLU A 259 12.69 0.85 13.20
N ASP A 260 12.32 0.77 14.47
CA ASP A 260 12.14 -0.51 15.18
C ASP A 260 10.75 -1.12 14.95
N VAL A 261 9.68 -0.28 14.97
CA VAL A 261 8.29 -0.75 14.84
C VAL A 261 7.90 -0.86 13.37
N PHE A 262 8.18 0.17 12.56
CA PHE A 262 7.85 0.16 11.15
C PHE A 262 8.97 -0.42 10.27
N ARG A 263 10.16 -0.68 10.80
CA ARG A 263 11.31 -1.27 10.09
C ARG A 263 11.77 -0.45 8.89
N LEU A 264 11.72 0.86 9.01
CA LEU A 264 12.20 1.78 8.00
C LEU A 264 13.69 2.06 8.19
N THR A 265 14.45 2.03 7.12
CA THR A 265 15.76 2.68 7.10
C THR A 265 15.52 4.17 6.87
N LEU A 266 15.76 4.99 7.88
CA LEU A 266 15.50 6.42 7.78
C LEU A 266 16.59 7.15 6.99
N PRO A 267 16.21 8.11 6.14
CA PRO A 267 17.19 8.96 5.46
C PRO A 267 17.95 9.82 6.48
N VAL A 268 19.22 10.09 6.16
CA VAL A 268 20.07 10.96 6.96
C VAL A 268 19.85 12.41 6.52
N GLY A 269 19.63 13.32 7.46
CA GLY A 269 19.52 14.74 7.15
C GLY A 269 18.66 15.51 8.15
N SER A 270 18.95 16.81 8.28
CA SER A 270 18.24 17.74 9.18
C SER A 270 16.78 17.98 8.77
N GLU A 271 16.44 17.78 7.51
CA GLU A 271 15.07 17.94 6.99
C GLU A 271 14.09 16.95 7.62
N LEU A 272 14.54 15.70 7.80
CA LEU A 272 13.73 14.68 8.47
C LEU A 272 13.45 15.09 9.92
N ASP A 273 14.48 15.47 10.68
CA ASP A 273 14.31 15.86 12.09
C ASP A 273 13.41 17.09 12.24
N ALA A 274 13.57 18.10 11.38
CA ALA A 274 12.68 19.26 11.35
C ALA A 274 11.23 18.86 10.99
N GLY A 275 11.05 17.89 10.11
CA GLY A 275 9.73 17.33 9.80
C GLY A 275 9.12 16.60 10.99
N LEU A 276 9.87 15.75 11.67
CA LEU A 276 9.43 15.01 12.85
C LEU A 276 9.10 15.94 14.02
N GLU A 277 9.91 16.98 14.24
CA GLU A 277 9.66 18.00 15.26
C GLU A 277 8.29 18.64 15.10
N ARG A 278 7.89 18.97 13.87
CA ARG A 278 6.56 19.54 13.59
C ARG A 278 5.40 18.68 14.09
N VAL A 279 5.51 17.35 14.02
CA VAL A 279 4.42 16.46 14.44
C VAL A 279 4.44 16.12 15.92
N VAL A 280 5.62 16.05 16.55
CA VAL A 280 5.71 15.74 18.00
C VAL A 280 5.41 16.94 18.88
N THR A 281 5.53 18.19 18.34
CA THR A 281 5.22 19.44 19.07
C THR A 281 3.80 19.94 18.82
N GLN A 282 3.08 19.42 17.81
CA GLN A 282 1.67 19.80 17.60
C GLN A 282 0.81 19.33 18.76
N PRO A 283 -0.11 20.17 19.27
CA PRO A 283 -1.08 19.72 20.25
C PRO A 283 -1.94 18.60 19.64
N VAL A 284 -2.19 17.54 20.43
CA VAL A 284 -3.10 16.46 20.05
C VAL A 284 -4.47 17.10 19.78
N THR A 285 -4.86 17.17 18.51
CA THR A 285 -6.24 17.54 18.14
C THR A 285 -7.14 16.38 18.51
N ALA A 286 -7.98 16.61 19.51
CA ALA A 286 -8.96 15.65 20.02
C ALA A 286 -9.95 15.20 18.93
#